data_98ae8009f8caec3662a752476b45171c
#
_entry.id   98ae8009f8caec3662a752476b45171c
#
_cell.length_a   1.000
_cell.length_b   1.000
_cell.length_c   1.000
_cell.angle_alpha   90.00
_cell.angle_beta   90.00
_cell.angle_gamma   90.00
#
_symmetry.space_group_name_H-M   'P 1'
#
loop_
_entity.id
_entity.type
_entity.pdbx_description
1 polymer ?
#
loop_
_entity_poly.entity_id
_entity_poly.type
_entity_poly.pdbx_seq_one_letter_code
_entity_poly.pdbx_strand_id
1 'polypeptide(L)'
;SVLFKQVNYYIDTPDFKLKEHRSALRIRVKDNQYEMTLKTPAKVGLLEYNYIVDIKPEMNLIISNDNLPDDIRQIIVEQFGVKDTTLSILGALTTYRQETKYKGDLLVLDKSEYFDTTDYELEFEVKDYNQGLQKLQSLLNELNLEHHQPLNKVQRFFKKKETLSNNIN
;
A
#
# COMPACT_ATOMS: atom_id res chain seq x y z
N SER A 1 14.04 -5.11 18.59
CA SER A 1 13.48 -4.92 17.25
C SER A 1 12.50 -6.06 16.95
N VAL A 2 11.48 -5.77 16.16
CA VAL A 2 10.45 -6.74 15.74
C VAL A 2 10.57 -6.92 14.24
N LEU A 3 10.56 -8.20 13.82
CA LEU A 3 10.57 -8.57 12.40
C LEU A 3 9.26 -9.26 12.05
N PHE A 4 8.55 -8.79 11.03
CA PHE A 4 7.33 -9.44 10.56
C PHE A 4 7.16 -9.29 9.05
N LYS A 5 6.28 -10.14 8.51
CA LYS A 5 5.93 -10.17 7.10
C LYS A 5 4.48 -9.77 6.92
N GLN A 6 4.21 -8.96 5.91
CA GLN A 6 2.85 -8.65 5.46
C GLN A 6 2.79 -8.70 3.94
N VAL A 7 1.64 -9.06 3.41
CA VAL A 7 1.41 -9.08 1.96
C VAL A 7 0.22 -8.19 1.65
N ASN A 8 0.40 -7.24 0.76
CA ASN A 8 -0.67 -6.39 0.24
C ASN A 8 -1.08 -6.90 -1.15
N TYR A 9 -2.33 -7.29 -1.28
CA TYR A 9 -2.93 -7.67 -2.56
C TYR A 9 -3.72 -6.47 -3.07
N TYR A 10 -3.29 -5.90 -4.20
CA TYR A 10 -3.91 -4.70 -4.76
C TYR A 10 -5.01 -5.05 -5.75
N ILE A 11 -6.11 -4.31 -5.66
CA ILE A 11 -7.36 -4.55 -6.36
C ILE A 11 -7.70 -3.32 -7.21
N ASP A 12 -8.01 -3.54 -8.47
CA ASP A 12 -8.54 -2.48 -9.34
C ASP A 12 -9.33 -3.12 -10.48
N THR A 13 -9.92 -2.29 -11.32
CA THR A 13 -10.52 -2.69 -12.58
C THR A 13 -9.43 -2.83 -13.66
N PRO A 14 -9.70 -3.53 -14.79
CA PRO A 14 -8.73 -3.64 -15.88
C PRO A 14 -8.25 -2.28 -16.43
N ASP A 15 -9.09 -1.26 -16.39
CA ASP A 15 -8.79 0.10 -16.85
C ASP A 15 -8.37 1.05 -15.71
N PHE A 16 -8.03 0.50 -14.53
CA PHE A 16 -7.50 1.25 -13.38
C PHE A 16 -8.40 2.39 -12.89
N LYS A 17 -9.70 2.13 -12.75
CA LYS A 17 -10.66 3.14 -12.30
C LYS A 17 -10.37 3.71 -10.91
N LEU A 18 -9.92 2.88 -9.97
CA LEU A 18 -9.58 3.35 -8.62
C LEU A 18 -8.35 4.25 -8.67
N LYS A 19 -7.33 3.81 -9.38
CA LYS A 19 -6.11 4.62 -9.60
C LYS A 19 -6.45 5.96 -10.25
N GLU A 20 -7.33 5.97 -11.24
CA GLU A 20 -7.82 7.19 -11.90
C GLU A 20 -8.42 8.18 -10.89
N HIS A 21 -9.11 7.68 -9.87
CA HIS A 21 -9.67 8.47 -8.78
C HIS A 21 -8.67 8.70 -7.62
N ARG A 22 -7.38 8.49 -7.86
CA ARG A 22 -6.31 8.63 -6.86
C ARG A 22 -6.58 7.80 -5.60
N SER A 23 -7.23 6.69 -5.78
CA SER A 23 -7.66 5.79 -4.70
C SER A 23 -6.99 4.43 -4.86
N ALA A 24 -6.91 3.68 -3.76
CA ALA A 24 -6.34 2.34 -3.76
C ALA A 24 -7.12 1.42 -2.85
N LEU A 25 -7.43 0.23 -3.36
CA LEU A 25 -8.06 -0.84 -2.60
C LEU A 25 -7.08 -1.99 -2.46
N ARG A 26 -6.95 -2.53 -1.25
CA ARG A 26 -6.07 -3.66 -0.98
C ARG A 26 -6.66 -4.62 0.05
N ILE A 27 -6.25 -5.87 -0.01
CA ILE A 27 -6.37 -6.82 1.10
C ILE A 27 -4.97 -7.08 1.62
N ARG A 28 -4.75 -6.80 2.91
CA ARG A 28 -3.49 -7.08 3.60
C ARG A 28 -3.62 -8.37 4.38
N VAL A 29 -2.66 -9.26 4.16
CA VAL A 29 -2.52 -10.49 4.95
C VAL A 29 -1.38 -10.28 5.94
N LYS A 30 -1.70 -10.36 7.22
CA LYS A 30 -0.76 -10.29 8.32
C LYS A 30 -1.30 -11.15 9.46
N ASP A 31 -0.48 -12.02 10.05
CA ASP A 31 -0.86 -12.87 11.18
C ASP A 31 -2.16 -13.65 10.94
N ASN A 32 -2.34 -14.19 9.74
CA ASN A 32 -3.52 -14.95 9.30
C ASN A 32 -4.82 -14.14 9.30
N GLN A 33 -4.76 -12.82 9.36
CA GLN A 33 -5.91 -11.93 9.19
C GLN A 33 -5.90 -11.30 7.81
N TYR A 34 -7.10 -11.06 7.29
CA TYR A 34 -7.31 -10.36 6.02
C TYR A 34 -7.98 -9.01 6.31
N GLU A 35 -7.25 -7.94 6.05
CA GLU A 35 -7.77 -6.58 6.22
C GLU A 35 -7.93 -5.90 4.88
N MET A 36 -9.17 -5.52 4.55
CA MET A 36 -9.46 -4.70 3.37
C MET A 36 -9.35 -3.23 3.74
N THR A 37 -8.59 -2.47 2.95
CA THR A 37 -8.43 -1.04 3.12
C THR A 37 -8.70 -0.33 1.80
N LEU A 38 -9.57 0.68 1.85
CA LEU A 38 -9.70 1.67 0.78
C LEU A 38 -9.09 2.98 1.27
N LYS A 39 -8.17 3.53 0.48
CA LYS A 39 -7.60 4.88 0.68
C LYS A 39 -8.13 5.79 -0.41
N THR A 40 -8.71 6.92 -0.02
CA THR A 40 -9.23 7.93 -0.95
C THR A 40 -8.67 9.31 -0.60
N PRO A 41 -8.61 10.24 -1.57
CA PRO A 41 -8.18 11.60 -1.28
C PRO A 41 -9.15 12.30 -0.32
N ALA A 42 -8.58 13.11 0.59
CA ALA A 42 -9.30 14.02 1.45
C ALA A 42 -8.87 15.45 1.13
N LYS A 43 -9.50 16.44 1.76
CA LYS A 43 -9.07 17.86 1.62
C LYS A 43 -7.62 18.03 2.07
N VAL A 44 -7.22 17.28 3.10
CA VAL A 44 -5.84 17.20 3.59
C VAL A 44 -5.53 15.73 3.82
N GLY A 45 -4.49 15.21 3.13
CA GLY A 45 -4.09 13.81 3.26
C GLY A 45 -5.07 12.82 2.62
N LEU A 46 -5.23 11.67 3.26
CA LEU A 46 -6.03 10.56 2.77
C LEU A 46 -7.08 10.15 3.82
N LEU A 47 -8.23 9.67 3.36
CA LEU A 47 -9.19 8.93 4.18
C LEU A 47 -8.92 7.44 4.01
N GLU A 48 -8.96 6.70 5.10
CA GLU A 48 -8.83 5.26 5.12
C GLU A 48 -10.09 4.60 5.67
N TYR A 49 -10.52 3.53 4.98
CA TYR A 49 -11.61 2.67 5.42
C TYR A 49 -11.04 1.27 5.58
N ASN A 50 -11.03 0.76 6.82
CA ASN A 50 -10.37 -0.50 7.16
C ASN A 50 -11.39 -1.49 7.73
N TYR A 51 -11.42 -2.71 7.18
CA TYR A 51 -12.33 -3.78 7.62
C TYR A 51 -11.61 -5.12 7.63
N ILE A 52 -11.84 -5.92 8.67
CA ILE A 52 -11.47 -7.33 8.63
C ILE A 52 -12.48 -8.03 7.73
N VAL A 53 -12.00 -8.77 6.76
CA VAL A 53 -12.84 -9.47 5.78
C VAL A 53 -12.50 -10.97 5.76
N ASP A 54 -13.41 -11.76 5.21
CA ASP A 54 -13.25 -13.21 5.04
C ASP A 54 -13.02 -13.56 3.56
N ILE A 55 -12.23 -12.74 2.89
CA ILE A 55 -11.86 -12.94 1.49
C ILE A 55 -10.38 -13.36 1.46
N LYS A 56 -10.13 -14.63 1.14
CA LYS A 56 -8.76 -15.14 0.96
C LYS A 56 -8.22 -14.63 -0.38
N PRO A 57 -7.21 -13.75 -0.38
CA PRO A 57 -6.74 -13.16 -1.62
C PRO A 57 -5.93 -14.16 -2.45
N GLU A 58 -6.21 -14.17 -3.74
CA GLU A 58 -5.49 -14.97 -4.75
C GLU A 58 -5.34 -14.13 -6.02
N MET A 59 -4.29 -14.39 -6.79
CA MET A 59 -4.07 -13.71 -8.06
C MET A 59 -5.27 -13.91 -9.00
N ASN A 60 -5.69 -12.83 -9.62
CA ASN A 60 -6.82 -12.78 -10.57
C ASN A 60 -8.20 -13.08 -9.95
N LEU A 61 -8.29 -13.17 -8.62
CA LEU A 61 -9.58 -13.33 -7.96
C LEU A 61 -10.48 -12.13 -8.29
N ILE A 62 -11.66 -12.40 -8.80
CA ILE A 62 -12.69 -11.39 -9.05
C ILE A 62 -13.46 -11.16 -7.75
N ILE A 63 -13.60 -9.88 -7.37
CA ILE A 63 -14.31 -9.50 -6.17
C ILE A 63 -15.64 -8.90 -6.56
N SER A 64 -16.74 -9.56 -6.16
CA SER A 64 -18.09 -9.03 -6.36
C SER A 64 -18.29 -7.78 -5.50
N ASN A 65 -19.00 -6.80 -6.06
CA ASN A 65 -19.35 -5.59 -5.32
C ASN A 65 -20.17 -5.91 -4.05
N ASP A 66 -20.92 -7.00 -4.05
CA ASP A 66 -21.68 -7.45 -2.88
C ASP A 66 -20.82 -7.90 -1.70
N ASN A 67 -19.55 -8.25 -1.97
CA ASN A 67 -18.61 -8.68 -0.93
C ASN A 67 -17.80 -7.51 -0.34
N LEU A 68 -18.03 -6.30 -0.83
CA LEU A 68 -17.38 -5.10 -0.29
C LEU A 68 -18.13 -4.61 0.97
N PRO A 69 -17.42 -4.14 2.00
CA PRO A 69 -18.05 -3.41 3.10
C PRO A 69 -18.88 -2.23 2.59
N ASP A 70 -19.96 -1.89 3.30
CA ASP A 70 -20.99 -0.97 2.81
C ASP A 70 -20.46 0.39 2.35
N ASP A 71 -19.65 1.05 3.16
CA ASP A 71 -19.10 2.36 2.79
C ASP A 71 -18.04 2.28 1.68
N ILE A 72 -17.24 1.23 1.64
CA ILE A 72 -16.32 0.98 0.53
C ILE A 72 -17.10 0.76 -0.77
N ARG A 73 -18.15 -0.07 -0.71
CA ARG A 73 -19.01 -0.32 -1.86
C ARG A 73 -19.66 0.97 -2.37
N GLN A 74 -20.19 1.79 -1.46
CA GLN A 74 -20.83 3.06 -1.82
C GLN A 74 -19.85 3.96 -2.59
N ILE A 75 -18.64 4.09 -2.14
CA ILE A 75 -17.63 4.92 -2.81
C ILE A 75 -17.26 4.33 -4.18
N ILE A 76 -16.95 3.05 -4.24
CA ILE A 76 -16.48 2.39 -5.46
C ILE A 76 -17.57 2.31 -6.52
N VAL A 77 -18.79 1.92 -6.13
CA VAL A 77 -19.90 1.74 -7.06
C VAL A 77 -20.56 3.06 -7.42
N GLU A 78 -20.94 3.85 -6.41
CA GLU A 78 -21.72 5.08 -6.65
C GLU A 78 -20.86 6.27 -7.05
N GLN A 79 -19.71 6.46 -6.41
CA GLN A 79 -18.85 7.61 -6.72
C GLN A 79 -17.91 7.35 -7.90
N PHE A 80 -17.34 6.15 -8.00
CA PHE A 80 -16.37 5.82 -9.06
C PHE A 80 -17.01 5.14 -10.27
N GLY A 81 -18.25 4.67 -10.14
CA GLY A 81 -18.97 4.02 -11.24
C GLY A 81 -18.43 2.65 -11.62
N VAL A 82 -17.81 1.94 -10.69
CA VAL A 82 -17.26 0.61 -10.94
C VAL A 82 -18.40 -0.40 -11.11
N LYS A 83 -18.40 -1.10 -12.24
CA LYS A 83 -19.38 -2.15 -12.54
C LYS A 83 -19.04 -3.43 -11.79
N ASP A 84 -20.09 -4.19 -11.43
CA ASP A 84 -19.88 -5.47 -10.76
C ASP A 84 -19.03 -6.42 -11.61
N THR A 85 -18.28 -7.30 -10.93
CA THR A 85 -17.38 -8.29 -11.51
C THR A 85 -16.21 -7.72 -12.31
N THR A 86 -15.91 -6.41 -12.17
CA THR A 86 -14.75 -5.80 -12.82
C THR A 86 -13.56 -5.60 -11.90
N LEU A 87 -13.76 -5.67 -10.58
CA LEU A 87 -12.66 -5.63 -9.62
C LEU A 87 -11.97 -6.99 -9.54
N SER A 88 -10.67 -6.99 -9.63
CA SER A 88 -9.86 -8.21 -9.43
C SER A 88 -8.54 -7.90 -8.75
N ILE A 89 -7.96 -8.93 -8.16
CA ILE A 89 -6.61 -8.83 -7.57
C ILE A 89 -5.59 -8.84 -8.71
N LEU A 90 -4.87 -7.75 -8.86
CA LEU A 90 -3.93 -7.52 -9.95
C LEU A 90 -2.50 -7.99 -9.62
N GLY A 91 -2.19 -8.12 -8.36
CA GLY A 91 -0.87 -8.53 -7.91
C GLY A 91 -0.68 -8.33 -6.43
N ALA A 92 0.48 -8.73 -5.95
CA ALA A 92 0.84 -8.68 -4.55
C ALA A 92 2.19 -7.98 -4.35
N LEU A 93 2.30 -7.26 -3.24
CA LEU A 93 3.55 -6.68 -2.77
C LEU A 93 3.81 -7.25 -1.36
N THR A 94 4.91 -7.98 -1.22
CA THR A 94 5.32 -8.55 0.05
C THR A 94 6.32 -7.62 0.73
N THR A 95 6.06 -7.27 1.98
CA THR A 95 6.96 -6.46 2.79
C THR A 95 7.46 -7.27 3.98
N TYR A 96 8.78 -7.32 4.12
CA TYR A 96 9.46 -7.77 5.33
C TYR A 96 9.86 -6.52 6.09
N ARG A 97 9.25 -6.33 7.26
CA ARG A 97 9.40 -5.12 8.05
C ARG A 97 10.15 -5.39 9.34
N GLN A 98 11.13 -4.56 9.60
CA GLN A 98 11.82 -4.53 10.89
C GLN A 98 11.58 -3.19 11.55
N GLU A 99 11.12 -3.21 12.79
CA GLU A 99 10.85 -2.01 13.57
C GLU A 99 11.78 -1.95 14.78
N THR A 100 12.29 -0.77 15.07
CA THR A 100 13.08 -0.51 16.27
C THR A 100 12.87 0.93 16.73
N LYS A 101 13.12 1.17 18.01
CA LYS A 101 13.11 2.54 18.53
C LYS A 101 14.45 3.21 18.27
N TYR A 102 14.40 4.46 17.85
CA TYR A 102 15.56 5.31 17.64
C TYR A 102 15.27 6.70 18.19
N LYS A 103 16.04 7.12 19.20
CA LYS A 103 15.87 8.42 19.87
C LYS A 103 14.40 8.73 20.27
N GLY A 104 13.69 7.71 20.76
CA GLY A 104 12.30 7.82 21.24
C GLY A 104 11.22 7.72 20.17
N ASP A 105 11.57 7.63 18.91
CA ASP A 105 10.64 7.48 17.80
C ASP A 105 10.82 6.13 17.11
N LEU A 106 9.90 5.77 16.21
CA LEU A 106 9.89 4.46 15.55
C LEU A 106 10.65 4.52 14.22
N LEU A 107 11.72 3.74 14.15
CA LEU A 107 12.46 3.54 12.91
C LEU A 107 12.01 2.24 12.26
N VAL A 108 11.63 2.30 10.99
CA VAL A 108 11.09 1.18 10.21
C VAL A 108 11.98 0.94 8.99
N LEU A 109 12.42 -0.29 8.83
CA LEU A 109 13.14 -0.74 7.63
C LEU A 109 12.28 -1.76 6.90
N ASP A 110 11.93 -1.46 5.66
CA ASP A 110 11.13 -2.32 4.79
C ASP A 110 11.96 -2.86 3.63
N LYS A 111 11.85 -4.17 3.43
CA LYS A 111 12.23 -4.83 2.19
C LYS A 111 10.94 -5.23 1.48
N SER A 112 10.68 -4.68 0.30
CA SER A 112 9.47 -4.95 -0.47
C SER A 112 9.80 -5.70 -1.75
N GLU A 113 9.03 -6.77 -2.00
CA GLU A 113 9.16 -7.60 -3.19
C GLU A 113 7.84 -7.58 -3.96
N TYR A 114 7.89 -7.20 -5.23
CA TYR A 114 6.73 -7.18 -6.11
C TYR A 114 7.18 -7.39 -7.56
N PHE A 115 6.52 -8.31 -8.27
CA PHE A 115 6.93 -8.75 -9.61
C PHE A 115 8.39 -9.22 -9.60
N ASP A 116 9.25 -8.63 -10.44
CA ASP A 116 10.68 -8.93 -10.51
C ASP A 116 11.56 -7.92 -9.74
N THR A 117 10.95 -7.12 -8.88
CA THR A 117 11.59 -5.97 -8.23
C THR A 117 11.69 -6.19 -6.72
N THR A 118 12.82 -5.77 -6.16
CA THR A 118 13.05 -5.68 -4.71
C THR A 118 13.47 -4.25 -4.37
N ASP A 119 12.75 -3.63 -3.44
CA ASP A 119 13.04 -2.30 -2.93
C ASP A 119 13.32 -2.32 -1.44
N TYR A 120 14.13 -1.37 -1.01
CA TYR A 120 14.40 -1.11 0.41
C TYR A 120 13.99 0.32 0.74
N GLU A 121 13.39 0.50 1.90
CA GLU A 121 12.83 1.77 2.32
C GLU A 121 13.05 1.96 3.81
N LEU A 122 13.50 3.15 4.20
CA LEU A 122 13.62 3.55 5.60
C LEU A 122 12.54 4.57 5.88
N GLU A 123 11.72 4.29 6.89
CA GLU A 123 10.69 5.20 7.38
C GLU A 123 10.99 5.58 8.82
N PHE A 124 10.67 6.81 9.17
CA PHE A 124 10.83 7.30 10.52
C PHE A 124 9.53 7.92 10.98
N GLU A 125 8.81 7.22 11.87
CA GLU A 125 7.55 7.68 12.43
C GLU A 125 7.84 8.51 13.66
N VAL A 126 7.49 9.78 13.62
CA VAL A 126 7.88 10.78 14.63
C VAL A 126 6.66 11.41 15.27
N LYS A 127 6.83 11.80 16.55
CA LYS A 127 5.80 12.52 17.30
C LYS A 127 5.80 14.00 16.97
N ASP A 128 6.98 14.57 16.75
CA ASP A 128 7.17 15.97 16.35
C ASP A 128 7.91 16.01 15.03
N TYR A 129 7.31 16.64 14.02
CA TYR A 129 7.86 16.64 12.66
C TYR A 129 9.24 17.30 12.57
N ASN A 130 9.42 18.48 13.19
CA ASN A 130 10.68 19.22 13.10
C ASN A 130 11.82 18.50 13.81
N GLN A 131 11.57 17.99 15.03
CA GLN A 131 12.57 17.20 15.76
C GLN A 131 12.85 15.88 15.05
N GLY A 132 11.83 15.24 14.49
CA GLY A 132 11.96 14.01 13.73
C GLY A 132 12.79 14.21 12.47
N LEU A 133 12.60 15.29 11.76
CA LEU A 133 13.41 15.62 10.58
C LEU A 133 14.88 15.77 10.92
N GLN A 134 15.20 16.44 12.03
CA GLN A 134 16.59 16.59 12.52
C GLN A 134 17.19 15.22 12.90
N LYS A 135 16.45 14.39 13.60
CA LYS A 135 16.87 13.02 13.96
C LYS A 135 17.12 12.18 12.72
N LEU A 136 16.25 12.25 11.74
CA LEU A 136 16.40 11.53 10.47
C LEU A 136 17.64 12.00 9.72
N GLN A 137 17.85 13.31 9.63
CA GLN A 137 19.02 13.88 8.96
C GLN A 137 20.33 13.44 9.64
N SER A 138 20.36 13.41 10.98
CA SER A 138 21.52 12.91 11.73
C SER A 138 21.79 11.44 11.44
N LEU A 139 20.74 10.60 11.41
CA LEU A 139 20.86 9.18 11.10
C LEU A 139 21.40 8.96 9.68
N LEU A 140 20.84 9.67 8.70
CA LEU A 140 21.29 9.57 7.30
C LEU A 140 22.74 10.00 7.14
N ASN A 141 23.16 11.06 7.85
CA ASN A 141 24.56 11.50 7.86
C ASN A 141 25.49 10.43 8.45
N GLU A 142 25.11 9.81 9.58
CA GLU A 142 25.88 8.72 10.18
C GLU A 142 26.03 7.53 9.23
N LEU A 143 24.96 7.23 8.46
CA LEU A 143 24.94 6.12 7.51
C LEU A 143 25.51 6.49 6.13
N ASN A 144 25.88 7.76 5.94
CA ASN A 144 26.34 8.30 4.66
C ASN A 144 25.33 8.09 3.52
N LEU A 145 24.05 8.34 3.84
CA LEU A 145 22.94 8.21 2.92
C LEU A 145 22.32 9.58 2.62
N GLU A 146 21.78 9.72 1.42
CA GLU A 146 21.00 10.89 1.02
C GLU A 146 19.52 10.66 1.25
N HIS A 147 18.77 11.75 1.52
CA HIS A 147 17.33 11.69 1.66
C HIS A 147 16.66 11.77 0.29
N HIS A 148 16.00 10.69 -0.09
CA HIS A 148 15.15 10.62 -1.29
C HIS A 148 13.72 10.35 -0.87
N GLN A 149 12.77 11.14 -1.39
CA GLN A 149 11.34 10.91 -1.19
C GLN A 149 10.85 9.96 -2.28
N PRO A 150 10.63 8.66 -1.99
CA PRO A 150 10.17 7.73 -3.01
C PRO A 150 8.68 7.90 -3.29
N LEU A 151 8.22 7.34 -4.41
CA LEU A 151 6.81 7.05 -4.58
C LEU A 151 6.36 6.08 -3.47
N ASN A 152 5.09 6.14 -3.06
CA ASN A 152 4.58 5.18 -2.08
C ASN A 152 4.50 3.77 -2.69
N LYS A 153 4.28 2.76 -1.84
CA LYS A 153 4.31 1.35 -2.27
C LYS A 153 3.30 1.05 -3.37
N VAL A 154 2.06 1.56 -3.24
CA VAL A 154 1.02 1.31 -4.23
C VAL A 154 1.34 1.99 -5.57
N GLN A 155 1.91 3.19 -5.54
CA GLN A 155 2.33 3.89 -6.75
C GLN A 155 3.46 3.13 -7.46
N ARG A 156 4.43 2.62 -6.73
CA ARG A 156 5.53 1.81 -7.30
C ARG A 156 5.00 0.51 -7.90
N PHE A 157 4.07 -0.14 -7.21
CA PHE A 157 3.42 -1.36 -7.70
C PHE A 157 2.73 -1.14 -9.04
N PHE A 158 1.86 -0.13 -9.14
CA PHE A 158 1.11 0.13 -10.37
C PHE A 158 2.01 0.61 -11.51
N LYS A 159 3.02 1.41 -11.21
CA LYS A 159 4.01 1.83 -12.21
C LYS A 159 4.74 0.63 -12.81
N LYS A 160 5.15 -0.33 -12.00
CA LYS A 160 5.80 -1.55 -12.47
C LYS A 160 4.84 -2.43 -13.25
N LYS A 161 3.59 -2.55 -12.80
CA LYS A 161 2.53 -3.27 -13.50
C LYS A 161 2.31 -2.72 -14.91
N GLU A 162 2.20 -1.42 -15.06
CA GLU A 162 2.06 -0.76 -16.36
C GLU A 162 3.27 -1.01 -17.27
N THR A 163 4.48 -0.89 -16.73
CA THR A 163 5.72 -1.14 -17.47
C THR A 163 5.76 -2.56 -18.02
N LEU A 164 5.41 -3.56 -17.22
CA LEU A 164 5.40 -4.96 -17.65
C LEU A 164 4.31 -5.22 -18.69
N SER A 165 3.15 -4.60 -18.55
CA SER A 165 2.05 -4.71 -19.51
C SER A 165 2.45 -4.10 -20.87
N ASN A 166 3.14 -2.96 -20.87
CA ASN A 166 3.61 -2.30 -22.09
C ASN A 166 4.70 -3.08 -22.82
N ASN A 167 5.53 -3.83 -22.09
CA ASN A 167 6.61 -4.64 -22.65
C ASN A 167 6.12 -5.94 -23.32
N ILE A 168 4.88 -6.35 -23.09
CA ILE A 168 4.29 -7.56 -23.68
C ILE A 168 3.69 -7.27 -25.06
N ASN A 169 3.40 -6.01 -25.37
CA ASN A 169 2.79 -5.58 -26.63
C ASN A 169 3.84 -5.26 -27.70
#